data_769943b18d85ac756e6a385aff579be8
#
_entry.id   769943b18d85ac756e6a385aff579be8
#
_cell.length_a   1.000
_cell.length_b   1.000
_cell.length_c   1.000
_cell.angle_alpha   90.00
_cell.angle_beta   90.00
_cell.angle_gamma   90.00
#
_symmetry.space_group_name_H-M   'P 1'
#
loop_
_entity.id
_entity.type
_entity.pdbx_description
1 polymer ?
#
loop_
_entity_poly.entity_id
_entity_poly.type
_entity_poly.pdbx_seq_one_letter_code
_entity_poly.pdbx_strand_id
1 'polypeptide(L)'
;MLHDVIDDYPASRLGPIYRWPWGTVQWVVLCLLLLLDVATAWAQQRAAIPNLGNPHHLQHSGLYTDWAKGSVIVVLRHAERCDRSSEACLNDPSGITVAGRQAATDVGLGLQHLGLGAVDVWTSPEVRTRQTAQAMFGKTIATQDWLNQCDGHFAENAFALKRKGHNLVLVSHSGCMEQLEQVLKAPSSATANSYASALFITRGNDGKTKVLGQMAASEWHTLIDAKEL
;
A
#
# COMPACT_ATOMS: atom_id res chain seq x y z
N MET A 1 2.47 -69.11 -61.21
CA MET A 1 2.13 -69.60 -59.87
C MET A 1 2.81 -68.68 -58.90
N LEU A 2 2.10 -67.64 -58.48
CA LEU A 2 2.49 -66.73 -57.39
C LEU A 2 1.59 -67.09 -56.20
N HIS A 3 2.28 -67.55 -55.12
CA HIS A 3 1.62 -67.77 -53.83
C HIS A 3 1.56 -66.46 -53.05
N ASP A 4 0.34 -66.08 -52.65
CA ASP A 4 0.06 -65.00 -51.74
C ASP A 4 0.57 -65.40 -50.34
N VAL A 5 1.48 -64.58 -49.82
CA VAL A 5 1.85 -64.57 -48.40
C VAL A 5 1.07 -63.43 -47.76
N ILE A 6 0.01 -63.76 -47.05
CA ILE A 6 -0.72 -62.82 -46.23
C ILE A 6 -0.05 -62.82 -44.87
N ASP A 7 0.67 -61.76 -44.56
CA ASP A 7 1.24 -61.53 -43.24
C ASP A 7 0.13 -61.25 -42.20
N ASP A 8 -0.03 -62.16 -41.24
CA ASP A 8 -0.85 -62.01 -40.05
C ASP A 8 -0.21 -60.98 -39.12
N TYR A 9 -0.76 -59.75 -39.14
CA TYR A 9 -0.41 -58.77 -38.10
C TYR A 9 -1.21 -59.10 -36.82
N PRO A 10 -0.55 -59.28 -35.66
CA PRO A 10 -1.26 -59.48 -34.39
C PRO A 10 -2.04 -58.22 -34.01
N ALA A 11 -3.34 -58.34 -33.85
CA ALA A 11 -4.20 -57.28 -33.34
C ALA A 11 -3.70 -56.80 -31.98
N SER A 12 -3.23 -55.53 -31.91
CA SER A 12 -2.82 -54.90 -30.66
C SER A 12 -4.03 -54.90 -29.70
N ARG A 13 -3.93 -55.66 -28.62
CA ARG A 13 -4.92 -55.66 -27.55
C ARG A 13 -4.83 -54.30 -26.86
N LEU A 14 -5.75 -53.43 -27.20
CA LEU A 14 -5.99 -52.22 -26.39
C LEU A 14 -6.46 -52.68 -25.00
N GLY A 15 -5.67 -52.37 -23.98
CA GLY A 15 -5.98 -52.69 -22.59
C GLY A 15 -7.33 -52.09 -22.17
N PRO A 16 -7.94 -52.57 -21.10
CA PRO A 16 -9.24 -52.09 -20.66
C PRO A 16 -9.18 -50.58 -20.38
N ILE A 17 -9.97 -49.82 -21.13
CA ILE A 17 -10.18 -48.39 -20.89
C ILE A 17 -10.90 -48.32 -19.54
N TYR A 18 -10.20 -47.88 -18.49
CA TYR A 18 -10.79 -47.71 -17.18
C TYR A 18 -11.81 -46.56 -17.23
N ARG A 19 -13.11 -46.89 -17.25
CA ARG A 19 -14.20 -45.93 -17.22
C ARG A 19 -14.47 -45.53 -15.78
N TRP A 20 -13.92 -44.41 -15.37
CA TRP A 20 -14.26 -43.85 -14.06
C TRP A 20 -15.77 -43.58 -13.99
N PRO A 21 -16.43 -43.96 -12.87
CA PRO A 21 -17.85 -43.68 -12.69
C PRO A 21 -18.06 -42.16 -12.70
N TRP A 22 -19.02 -41.69 -13.44
CA TRP A 22 -19.33 -40.28 -13.66
C TRP A 22 -19.40 -39.49 -12.35
N GLY A 23 -19.87 -40.07 -11.25
CA GLY A 23 -19.90 -39.46 -9.92
C GLY A 23 -18.53 -39.10 -9.37
N THR A 24 -17.51 -39.99 -9.52
CA THR A 24 -16.16 -39.68 -9.04
C THR A 24 -15.50 -38.58 -9.86
N VAL A 25 -15.74 -38.51 -11.17
CA VAL A 25 -15.23 -37.43 -12.03
C VAL A 25 -15.84 -36.10 -11.61
N GLN A 26 -17.15 -36.03 -11.34
CA GLN A 26 -17.81 -34.83 -10.87
C GLN A 26 -17.26 -34.35 -9.53
N TRP A 27 -17.05 -35.25 -8.58
CA TRP A 27 -16.46 -34.87 -7.27
C TRP A 27 -15.01 -34.37 -7.40
N VAL A 28 -14.21 -35.01 -8.26
CA VAL A 28 -12.82 -34.56 -8.51
C VAL A 28 -12.79 -33.16 -9.14
N VAL A 29 -13.66 -32.90 -10.12
CA VAL A 29 -13.78 -31.57 -10.75
C VAL A 29 -14.22 -30.53 -9.73
N LEU A 30 -15.23 -30.83 -8.90
CA LEU A 30 -15.69 -29.90 -7.85
C LEU A 30 -14.59 -29.58 -6.85
N CYS A 31 -13.85 -30.58 -6.40
CA CYS A 31 -12.71 -30.37 -5.48
C CYS A 31 -11.59 -29.51 -6.12
N LEU A 32 -11.29 -29.73 -7.40
CA LEU A 32 -10.30 -28.92 -8.11
C LEU A 32 -10.75 -27.47 -8.27
N LEU A 33 -12.04 -27.23 -8.56
CA LEU A 33 -12.58 -25.88 -8.63
C LEU A 33 -12.51 -25.17 -7.26
N LEU A 34 -12.92 -25.84 -6.17
CA LEU A 34 -12.81 -25.29 -4.82
C LEU A 34 -11.36 -25.00 -4.41
N LEU A 35 -10.41 -25.87 -4.77
CA LEU A 35 -8.99 -25.61 -4.53
C LEU A 35 -8.47 -24.43 -5.33
N LEU A 36 -8.94 -24.25 -6.57
CA LEU A 36 -8.60 -23.12 -7.41
C LEU A 36 -9.14 -21.81 -6.82
N ASP A 37 -10.40 -21.81 -6.35
CA ASP A 37 -11.03 -20.65 -5.71
C ASP A 37 -10.29 -20.27 -4.42
N VAL A 38 -9.94 -21.24 -3.58
CA VAL A 38 -9.14 -21.01 -2.36
C VAL A 38 -7.76 -20.46 -2.70
N ALA A 39 -7.09 -21.03 -3.71
CA ALA A 39 -5.77 -20.59 -4.14
C ALA A 39 -5.80 -19.17 -4.70
N THR A 40 -6.83 -18.81 -5.50
CA THR A 40 -6.99 -17.45 -6.04
C THR A 40 -7.33 -16.45 -4.94
N ALA A 41 -8.21 -16.78 -4.00
CA ALA A 41 -8.53 -15.94 -2.85
C ALA A 41 -7.27 -15.70 -1.97
N TRP A 42 -6.47 -16.73 -1.76
CA TRP A 42 -5.22 -16.62 -0.99
C TRP A 42 -4.14 -15.80 -1.71
N ALA A 43 -4.05 -15.92 -3.03
CA ALA A 43 -3.16 -15.11 -3.86
C ALA A 43 -3.58 -13.63 -3.85
N GLN A 44 -4.87 -13.33 -3.89
CA GLN A 44 -5.41 -11.97 -3.80
C GLN A 44 -5.16 -11.35 -2.42
N GLN A 45 -5.31 -12.09 -1.33
CA GLN A 45 -4.98 -11.61 0.03
C GLN A 45 -3.50 -11.27 0.19
N ARG A 46 -2.59 -12.02 -0.43
CA ARG A 46 -1.15 -11.73 -0.42
C ARG A 46 -0.75 -10.53 -1.29
N ALA A 47 -1.61 -10.15 -2.21
CA ALA A 47 -1.36 -9.02 -3.12
C ALA A 47 -1.73 -7.66 -2.52
N ALA A 48 -2.48 -7.59 -1.42
CA ALA A 48 -2.89 -6.32 -0.83
C ALA A 48 -1.79 -5.69 0.02
N ILE A 49 -1.69 -4.35 -0.01
CA ILE A 49 -0.84 -3.60 0.93
C ILE A 49 -1.40 -3.77 2.34
N PRO A 50 -0.59 -4.19 3.33
CA PRO A 50 -1.07 -4.38 4.70
C PRO A 50 -1.67 -3.10 5.29
N ASN A 51 -2.84 -3.20 5.91
CA ASN A 51 -3.42 -2.10 6.66
C ASN A 51 -2.80 -2.06 8.07
N LEU A 52 -2.01 -1.01 8.35
CA LEU A 52 -1.34 -0.81 9.65
C LEU A 52 -2.30 -0.30 10.75
N GLY A 53 -3.53 0.06 10.40
CA GLY A 53 -4.61 0.26 11.36
C GLY A 53 -5.04 -1.05 12.04
N ASN A 54 -4.69 -2.20 11.48
CA ASN A 54 -4.87 -3.50 12.13
C ASN A 54 -3.67 -3.77 13.06
N PRO A 55 -3.88 -3.99 14.38
CA PRO A 55 -2.79 -4.21 15.33
C PRO A 55 -1.86 -5.38 14.95
N HIS A 56 -2.40 -6.47 14.42
CA HIS A 56 -1.60 -7.61 13.98
C HIS A 56 -0.68 -7.25 12.82
N HIS A 57 -1.17 -6.54 11.81
CA HIS A 57 -0.33 -6.07 10.69
C HIS A 57 0.73 -5.08 11.17
N LEU A 58 0.35 -4.13 12.04
CA LEU A 58 1.26 -3.15 12.61
C LEU A 58 2.43 -3.82 13.34
N GLN A 59 2.14 -4.77 14.23
CA GLN A 59 3.13 -5.50 15.01
C GLN A 59 4.13 -6.26 14.13
N HIS A 60 3.68 -6.83 13.01
CA HIS A 60 4.51 -7.64 12.10
C HIS A 60 5.08 -6.85 10.91
N SER A 61 4.75 -5.56 10.76
CA SER A 61 5.22 -4.72 9.66
C SER A 61 6.72 -4.43 9.69
N GLY A 62 7.29 -4.35 10.89
CA GLY A 62 8.63 -3.82 11.15
C GLY A 62 8.68 -2.29 11.26
N LEU A 63 7.53 -1.59 11.24
CA LEU A 63 7.48 -0.13 11.26
C LEU A 63 8.27 0.48 12.41
N TYR A 64 8.05 0.04 13.64
CA TYR A 64 8.75 0.59 14.82
C TYR A 64 10.27 0.42 14.72
N THR A 65 10.71 -0.76 14.30
CA THR A 65 12.15 -1.05 14.14
C THR A 65 12.79 -0.18 13.05
N ASP A 66 12.13 -0.03 11.91
CA ASP A 66 12.64 0.73 10.78
C ASP A 66 12.53 2.24 11.03
N TRP A 67 11.49 2.68 11.77
CA TRP A 67 11.35 4.06 12.22
C TRP A 67 12.49 4.45 13.18
N ALA A 68 12.80 3.61 14.16
CA ALA A 68 13.90 3.84 15.10
C ALA A 68 15.28 3.94 14.41
N LYS A 69 15.44 3.25 13.26
CA LYS A 69 16.66 3.34 12.42
C LYS A 69 16.68 4.57 11.50
N GLY A 70 15.59 5.34 11.45
CA GLY A 70 15.46 6.44 10.49
C GLY A 70 15.45 5.97 9.04
N SER A 71 14.86 4.82 8.72
CA SER A 71 14.84 4.24 7.37
C SER A 71 13.48 4.32 6.68
N VAL A 72 12.46 4.91 7.32
CA VAL A 72 11.10 4.99 6.78
C VAL A 72 10.90 6.25 5.94
N ILE A 73 10.14 6.11 4.86
CA ILE A 73 9.52 7.20 4.11
C ILE A 73 8.01 7.04 4.27
N VAL A 74 7.32 8.11 4.65
CA VAL A 74 5.86 8.19 4.72
C VAL A 74 5.39 9.17 3.66
N VAL A 75 4.53 8.73 2.75
CA VAL A 75 3.84 9.62 1.82
C VAL A 75 2.39 9.75 2.28
N LEU A 76 1.99 10.99 2.56
CA LEU A 76 0.67 11.35 3.07
C LEU A 76 -0.12 12.10 2.00
N ARG A 77 -1.36 11.71 1.80
CA ARG A 77 -2.31 12.52 1.05
C ARG A 77 -2.78 13.69 1.91
N HIS A 78 -2.96 14.87 1.30
CA HIS A 78 -3.60 16.01 1.98
C HIS A 78 -4.97 15.63 2.56
N ALA A 79 -5.40 16.33 3.60
CA ALA A 79 -6.71 16.19 4.22
C ALA A 79 -7.86 16.63 3.30
N GLU A 80 -9.09 16.47 3.76
CA GLU A 80 -10.29 16.74 2.97
C GLU A 80 -10.30 18.13 2.35
N ARG A 81 -10.53 18.20 1.04
CA ARG A 81 -10.54 19.44 0.27
C ARG A 81 -11.83 20.21 0.49
N CYS A 82 -11.70 21.52 0.69
CA CYS A 82 -12.82 22.43 0.80
C CYS A 82 -13.65 22.50 -0.50
N ASP A 83 -13.01 22.62 -1.67
CA ASP A 83 -13.66 22.75 -2.97
C ASP A 83 -14.34 21.46 -3.50
N ARG A 84 -14.29 20.37 -2.73
CA ARG A 84 -14.91 19.06 -3.05
C ARG A 84 -15.72 18.49 -1.90
N SER A 85 -16.11 19.32 -0.94
CA SER A 85 -16.88 18.94 0.22
C SER A 85 -17.98 19.96 0.47
N SER A 86 -19.07 19.53 1.12
CA SER A 86 -20.10 20.40 1.69
C SER A 86 -19.76 20.89 3.09
N GLU A 87 -18.68 20.38 3.68
CA GLU A 87 -18.23 20.73 5.03
C GLU A 87 -17.62 22.13 5.07
N ALA A 88 -17.61 22.74 6.27
CA ALA A 88 -17.07 24.08 6.46
C ALA A 88 -15.58 24.14 6.09
N CYS A 89 -15.22 25.10 5.25
CA CYS A 89 -13.83 25.41 4.94
C CYS A 89 -13.07 25.93 6.16
N LEU A 90 -11.80 25.61 6.28
CA LEU A 90 -10.95 26.15 7.34
C LEU A 90 -10.80 27.68 7.19
N ASN A 91 -10.30 28.14 6.05
CA ASN A 91 -10.14 29.57 5.76
C ASN A 91 -9.92 29.89 4.27
N ASP A 92 -9.59 28.93 3.45
CA ASP A 92 -9.28 29.10 2.03
C ASP A 92 -10.06 28.08 1.19
N PRO A 93 -10.77 28.50 0.14
CA PRO A 93 -11.56 27.59 -0.71
C PRO A 93 -10.72 26.51 -1.41
N SER A 94 -9.42 26.78 -1.68
CA SER A 94 -8.49 25.79 -2.25
C SER A 94 -7.79 24.93 -1.19
N GLY A 95 -8.11 25.17 0.08
CA GLY A 95 -7.54 24.50 1.23
C GLY A 95 -8.30 23.25 1.68
N ILE A 96 -8.30 23.01 2.98
CA ILE A 96 -8.95 21.87 3.62
C ILE A 96 -10.16 22.32 4.44
N THR A 97 -11.04 21.36 4.75
CA THR A 97 -12.18 21.57 5.64
C THR A 97 -11.75 21.63 7.12
N VAL A 98 -12.64 22.10 7.99
CA VAL A 98 -12.45 22.04 9.45
C VAL A 98 -12.31 20.60 9.93
N ALA A 99 -13.12 19.67 9.40
CA ALA A 99 -13.03 18.25 9.69
C ALA A 99 -11.68 17.66 9.17
N GLY A 100 -11.25 18.07 7.96
CA GLY A 100 -9.95 17.69 7.42
C GLY A 100 -8.78 18.17 8.28
N ARG A 101 -8.85 19.36 8.89
CA ARG A 101 -7.84 19.83 9.85
C ARG A 101 -7.78 18.92 11.07
N GLN A 102 -8.93 18.50 11.62
CA GLN A 102 -8.94 17.59 12.77
C GLN A 102 -8.30 16.26 12.42
N ALA A 103 -8.69 15.63 11.30
CA ALA A 103 -8.07 14.39 10.83
C ALA A 103 -6.56 14.51 10.65
N ALA A 104 -6.07 15.64 10.10
CA ALA A 104 -4.64 15.90 9.98
C ALA A 104 -3.95 16.04 11.35
N THR A 105 -4.61 16.65 12.33
CA THR A 105 -4.10 16.76 13.70
C THR A 105 -3.92 15.37 14.33
N ASP A 106 -4.91 14.49 14.16
CA ASP A 106 -4.86 13.12 14.71
C ASP A 106 -3.72 12.31 14.06
N VAL A 107 -3.51 12.45 12.75
CA VAL A 107 -2.33 11.90 12.06
C VAL A 107 -1.03 12.43 12.67
N GLY A 108 -0.97 13.74 12.95
CA GLY A 108 0.18 14.37 13.59
C GLY A 108 0.49 13.80 14.96
N LEU A 109 -0.53 13.54 15.79
CA LEU A 109 -0.38 12.88 17.09
C LEU A 109 0.21 11.47 16.96
N GLY A 110 -0.26 10.67 16.00
CA GLY A 110 0.31 9.35 15.73
C GLY A 110 1.78 9.42 15.28
N LEU A 111 2.14 10.39 14.43
CA LEU A 111 3.54 10.61 14.04
C LEU A 111 4.41 11.04 15.24
N GLN A 112 3.90 11.89 16.13
CA GLN A 112 4.58 12.26 17.37
C GLN A 112 4.84 11.06 18.26
N HIS A 113 3.88 10.14 18.30
CA HIS A 113 4.00 8.90 19.06
C HIS A 113 5.10 7.97 18.51
N LEU A 114 5.32 7.93 17.19
CA LEU A 114 6.47 7.26 16.59
C LEU A 114 7.81 7.97 16.92
N GLY A 115 7.77 9.25 17.25
CA GLY A 115 8.93 10.09 17.55
C GLY A 115 9.40 10.91 16.35
N LEU A 116 9.53 12.23 16.55
CA LEU A 116 9.91 13.20 15.50
C LEU A 116 11.37 13.69 15.58
N GLY A 117 12.20 13.09 16.42
CA GLY A 117 13.57 13.58 16.68
C GLY A 117 14.50 13.53 15.46
N ALA A 118 14.37 12.52 14.61
CA ALA A 118 15.16 12.36 13.39
C ALA A 118 14.22 12.20 12.18
N VAL A 119 13.42 13.24 11.90
CA VAL A 119 12.43 13.24 10.82
C VAL A 119 12.58 14.51 9.98
N ASP A 120 12.74 14.33 8.68
CA ASP A 120 12.65 15.39 7.69
C ASP A 120 11.21 15.46 7.17
N VAL A 121 10.64 16.65 7.12
CA VAL A 121 9.25 16.86 6.68
C VAL A 121 9.22 17.87 5.55
N TRP A 122 8.52 17.53 4.47
CA TRP A 122 8.29 18.39 3.31
C TRP A 122 6.85 18.30 2.85
N THR A 123 6.36 19.37 2.24
CA THR A 123 5.00 19.43 1.70
C THR A 123 4.99 19.96 0.27
N SER A 124 3.99 19.56 -0.51
CA SER A 124 3.65 20.20 -1.78
C SER A 124 3.30 21.68 -1.55
N PRO A 125 3.53 22.58 -2.55
CA PRO A 125 3.23 24.01 -2.41
C PRO A 125 1.74 24.36 -2.41
N GLU A 126 0.86 23.41 -2.71
CA GLU A 126 -0.58 23.62 -2.73
C GLU A 126 -1.13 24.01 -1.34
N VAL A 127 -2.16 24.88 -1.31
CA VAL A 127 -2.76 25.37 -0.04
C VAL A 127 -3.21 24.18 0.83
N ARG A 128 -3.94 23.21 0.25
CA ARG A 128 -4.44 22.03 0.95
C ARG A 128 -3.35 21.18 1.59
N THR A 129 -2.21 21.00 0.94
CA THR A 129 -1.09 20.23 1.49
C THR A 129 -0.36 21.00 2.58
N ARG A 130 -0.14 22.29 2.40
CA ARG A 130 0.46 23.16 3.43
C ARG A 130 -0.40 23.25 4.69
N GLN A 131 -1.72 23.42 4.55
CA GLN A 131 -2.63 23.41 5.69
C GLN A 131 -2.67 22.05 6.40
N THR A 132 -2.65 20.96 5.64
CA THR A 132 -2.55 19.60 6.19
C THR A 132 -1.26 19.42 6.99
N ALA A 133 -0.11 19.78 6.41
CA ALA A 133 1.18 19.70 7.09
C ALA A 133 1.25 20.58 8.34
N GLN A 134 0.69 21.80 8.25
CA GLN A 134 0.63 22.71 9.40
C GLN A 134 -0.25 22.14 10.54
N ALA A 135 -1.36 21.49 10.22
CA ALA A 135 -2.21 20.83 11.22
C ALA A 135 -1.51 19.64 11.88
N MET A 136 -0.77 18.84 11.10
CA MET A 136 -0.01 17.68 11.61
C MET A 136 1.14 18.07 12.54
N PHE A 137 1.87 19.14 12.21
CA PHE A 137 3.15 19.47 12.87
C PHE A 137 3.11 20.74 13.72
N GLY A 138 1.99 21.46 13.75
CA GLY A 138 1.84 22.69 14.52
C GLY A 138 2.70 23.87 14.05
N LYS A 139 3.36 23.77 12.90
CA LYS A 139 4.25 24.77 12.31
C LYS A 139 4.20 24.77 10.80
N THR A 140 4.69 25.85 10.19
CA THR A 140 4.88 25.91 8.74
C THR A 140 5.96 24.92 8.31
N ILE A 141 5.64 24.10 7.32
CA ILE A 141 6.57 23.12 6.71
C ILE A 141 7.04 23.67 5.36
N ALA A 142 8.33 23.48 5.09
CA ALA A 142 8.96 23.87 3.83
C ALA A 142 8.39 23.06 2.66
N THR A 143 8.32 23.70 1.49
CA THR A 143 7.72 23.11 0.29
C THR A 143 8.78 22.58 -0.67
N GLN A 144 8.36 21.60 -1.47
CA GLN A 144 9.08 21.09 -2.62
C GLN A 144 8.12 21.03 -3.81
N ASP A 145 8.45 21.69 -4.91
CA ASP A 145 7.55 21.80 -6.08
C ASP A 145 7.26 20.44 -6.73
N TRP A 146 8.24 19.54 -6.76
CA TRP A 146 8.06 18.20 -7.31
C TRP A 146 7.03 17.35 -6.53
N LEU A 147 6.71 17.68 -5.28
CA LEU A 147 5.64 17.02 -4.51
C LEU A 147 4.23 17.31 -5.06
N ASN A 148 4.09 18.23 -6.00
CA ASN A 148 2.85 18.46 -6.76
C ASN A 148 2.88 17.77 -8.13
N GLN A 149 4.04 17.26 -8.55
CA GLN A 149 4.25 16.59 -9.83
C GLN A 149 4.22 15.07 -9.61
N CYS A 150 3.02 14.49 -9.67
CA CYS A 150 2.84 13.06 -9.47
C CYS A 150 3.16 12.30 -10.78
N ASP A 151 4.39 12.42 -11.24
CA ASP A 151 4.92 11.80 -12.45
C ASP A 151 5.94 10.69 -12.16
N GLY A 152 6.55 10.11 -13.20
CA GLY A 152 7.51 9.02 -13.07
C GLY A 152 8.76 9.34 -12.23
N HIS A 153 9.04 10.60 -11.92
CA HIS A 153 10.21 11.04 -11.14
C HIS A 153 9.91 11.17 -9.63
N PHE A 154 8.65 11.05 -9.20
CA PHE A 154 8.28 11.21 -7.79
C PHE A 154 9.08 10.27 -6.87
N ALA A 155 9.16 8.99 -7.20
CA ALA A 155 9.88 8.00 -6.41
C ALA A 155 11.39 8.31 -6.35
N GLU A 156 12.00 8.70 -7.48
CA GLU A 156 13.42 9.06 -7.56
C GLU A 156 13.73 10.26 -6.65
N ASN A 157 12.94 11.32 -6.74
CA ASN A 157 13.08 12.53 -5.92
C ASN A 157 12.90 12.22 -4.42
N ALA A 158 11.90 11.39 -4.05
CA ALA A 158 11.69 10.97 -2.67
C ALA A 158 12.89 10.18 -2.13
N PHE A 159 13.45 9.29 -2.93
CA PHE A 159 14.62 8.50 -2.54
C PHE A 159 15.89 9.34 -2.47
N ALA A 160 16.08 10.32 -3.35
CA ALA A 160 17.21 11.23 -3.32
C ALA A 160 17.18 12.17 -2.08
N LEU A 161 15.97 12.60 -1.68
CA LEU A 161 15.78 13.46 -0.51
C LEU A 161 15.96 12.71 0.82
N LYS A 162 15.80 11.38 0.84
CA LYS A 162 15.88 10.53 2.03
C LYS A 162 17.31 10.48 2.59
N ARG A 163 17.53 11.13 3.71
CA ARG A 163 18.82 11.11 4.43
C ARG A 163 18.98 9.83 5.25
N LYS A 164 20.21 9.31 5.32
CA LYS A 164 20.53 8.16 6.19
C LYS A 164 20.28 8.52 7.67
N GLY A 165 19.62 7.65 8.39
CA GLY A 165 19.33 7.83 9.81
C GLY A 165 18.19 8.83 10.11
N HIS A 166 17.52 9.38 9.10
CA HIS A 166 16.36 10.25 9.26
C HIS A 166 15.17 9.65 8.55
N ASN A 167 14.03 9.58 9.19
CA ASN A 167 12.78 9.30 8.50
C ASN A 167 12.38 10.49 7.62
N LEU A 168 11.61 10.24 6.58
CA LEU A 168 11.14 11.26 5.65
C LEU A 168 9.62 11.23 5.62
N VAL A 169 8.98 12.38 5.85
CA VAL A 169 7.53 12.54 5.74
C VAL A 169 7.22 13.54 4.63
N LEU A 170 6.43 13.12 3.67
CA LEU A 170 6.04 13.88 2.49
C LEU A 170 4.53 14.08 2.47
N VAL A 171 4.06 15.31 2.58
CA VAL A 171 2.63 15.64 2.45
C VAL A 171 2.34 16.04 1.01
N SER A 172 1.56 15.22 0.30
CA SER A 172 1.38 15.32 -1.15
C SER A 172 -0.06 14.92 -1.55
N HIS A 173 -0.24 14.17 -2.63
CA HIS A 173 -1.50 13.88 -3.31
C HIS A 173 -1.66 12.37 -3.54
N SER A 174 -2.91 11.91 -3.79
CA SER A 174 -3.18 10.50 -4.11
C SER A 174 -2.42 10.00 -5.33
N GLY A 175 -2.37 10.81 -6.42
CA GLY A 175 -1.65 10.44 -7.63
C GLY A 175 -0.15 10.20 -7.40
N CYS A 176 0.48 10.89 -6.44
CA CYS A 176 1.88 10.67 -6.09
C CYS A 176 2.06 9.36 -5.30
N MET A 177 1.09 8.98 -4.46
CA MET A 177 1.08 7.68 -3.77
C MET A 177 0.93 6.55 -4.79
N GLU A 178 -0.03 6.68 -5.72
CA GLU A 178 -0.26 5.72 -6.81
C GLU A 178 0.99 5.56 -7.70
N GLN A 179 1.66 6.67 -8.05
CA GLN A 179 2.91 6.65 -8.80
C GLN A 179 4.01 5.88 -8.07
N LEU A 180 4.14 6.11 -6.76
CA LEU A 180 5.11 5.41 -5.94
C LEU A 180 4.81 3.90 -5.89
N GLU A 181 3.54 3.52 -5.69
CA GLU A 181 3.09 2.13 -5.72
C GLU A 181 3.44 1.44 -7.06
N GLN A 182 3.20 2.12 -8.18
CA GLN A 182 3.53 1.59 -9.52
C GLN A 182 5.04 1.35 -9.68
N VAL A 183 5.88 2.31 -9.28
CA VAL A 183 7.34 2.17 -9.35
C VAL A 183 7.83 1.02 -8.47
N LEU A 184 7.23 0.85 -7.30
CA LEU A 184 7.56 -0.24 -6.37
C LEU A 184 6.93 -1.58 -6.76
N LYS A 185 6.12 -1.63 -7.84
CA LYS A 185 5.33 -2.80 -8.25
C LYS A 185 4.49 -3.35 -7.08
N ALA A 186 4.04 -2.46 -6.22
CA ALA A 186 3.15 -2.78 -5.12
C ALA A 186 1.70 -2.90 -5.64
N PRO A 187 0.85 -3.65 -4.96
CA PRO A 187 -0.58 -3.59 -5.20
C PRO A 187 -1.11 -2.18 -4.96
N SER A 188 -2.22 -1.82 -5.61
CA SER A 188 -2.87 -0.53 -5.34
C SER A 188 -3.33 -0.46 -3.88
N SER A 189 -3.07 0.67 -3.26
CA SER A 189 -3.51 0.94 -1.89
C SER A 189 -5.04 1.08 -1.82
N ALA A 190 -5.68 0.37 -0.89
CA ALA A 190 -7.10 0.53 -0.63
C ALA A 190 -7.44 1.93 -0.05
N THR A 191 -6.46 2.60 0.56
CA THR A 191 -6.62 3.89 1.22
C THR A 191 -6.04 5.06 0.43
N ALA A 192 -5.36 4.84 -0.72
CA ALA A 192 -4.72 5.92 -1.50
C ALA A 192 -5.70 7.05 -1.86
N ASN A 193 -6.96 6.71 -2.08
CA ASN A 193 -8.03 7.67 -2.36
C ASN A 193 -8.69 8.29 -1.12
N SER A 194 -8.30 7.88 0.09
CA SER A 194 -8.82 8.46 1.34
C SER A 194 -8.00 9.69 1.74
N TYR A 195 -8.67 10.76 2.18
CA TYR A 195 -7.99 11.96 2.67
C TYR A 195 -7.17 11.67 3.93
N ALA A 196 -6.02 12.33 4.06
CA ALA A 196 -5.06 12.16 5.15
C ALA A 196 -4.59 10.71 5.36
N SER A 197 -4.71 9.85 4.34
CA SER A 197 -4.13 8.50 4.36
C SER A 197 -2.62 8.54 4.18
N ALA A 198 -1.95 7.49 4.65
CA ALA A 198 -0.51 7.33 4.60
C ALA A 198 -0.09 6.01 3.93
N LEU A 199 0.99 6.07 3.16
CA LEU A 199 1.73 4.92 2.66
C LEU A 199 3.11 4.91 3.32
N PHE A 200 3.46 3.81 3.96
CA PHE A 200 4.73 3.61 4.64
C PHE A 200 5.63 2.69 3.81
N ILE A 201 6.82 3.17 3.51
CA ILE A 201 7.86 2.38 2.85
C ILE A 201 9.15 2.46 3.65
N THR A 202 9.94 1.40 3.60
CA THR A 202 11.31 1.41 4.12
C THR A 202 12.30 1.29 2.99
N ARG A 203 13.44 1.97 3.13
CA ARG A 203 14.57 1.85 2.22
C ARG A 203 15.80 1.44 2.99
N GLY A 204 16.24 0.21 2.76
CA GLY A 204 17.43 -0.35 3.38
C GLY A 204 18.70 0.35 2.92
N ASN A 205 19.78 0.19 3.66
CA ASN A 205 21.12 0.70 3.29
C ASN A 205 21.65 0.08 1.98
N ASP A 206 21.12 -1.07 1.58
CA ASP A 206 21.39 -1.76 0.31
C ASP A 206 20.57 -1.19 -0.87
N GLY A 207 19.79 -0.13 -0.63
CA GLY A 207 18.93 0.52 -1.62
C GLY A 207 17.61 -0.23 -1.89
N LYS A 208 17.39 -1.42 -1.31
CA LYS A 208 16.14 -2.14 -1.48
C LYS A 208 15.00 -1.43 -0.76
N THR A 209 13.88 -1.34 -1.43
CA THR A 209 12.66 -0.69 -0.92
C THR A 209 11.58 -1.74 -0.68
N LYS A 210 10.88 -1.61 0.44
CA LYS A 210 9.75 -2.47 0.82
C LYS A 210 8.58 -1.59 1.26
N VAL A 211 7.37 -1.91 0.80
CA VAL A 211 6.15 -1.34 1.35
C VAL A 211 5.88 -2.02 2.69
N LEU A 212 5.80 -1.23 3.76
CA LEU A 212 5.48 -1.71 5.11
C LEU A 212 3.98 -1.83 5.29
N GLY A 213 3.23 -0.89 4.75
CA GLY A 213 1.77 -0.87 4.82
C GLY A 213 1.18 0.51 4.52
N GLN A 214 -0.12 0.59 4.70
CA GLN A 214 -0.94 1.80 4.54
C GLN A 214 -1.77 2.03 5.80
N MET A 215 -2.26 3.27 6.00
CA MET A 215 -3.10 3.62 7.12
C MET A 215 -4.07 4.74 6.73
N ALA A 216 -5.36 4.58 7.03
CA ALA A 216 -6.34 5.65 6.88
C ALA A 216 -6.25 6.65 8.04
N ALA A 217 -6.77 7.87 7.85
CA ALA A 217 -6.72 8.92 8.88
C ALA A 217 -7.35 8.49 10.21
N SER A 218 -8.46 7.75 10.15
CA SER A 218 -9.19 7.27 11.35
C SER A 218 -8.49 6.18 12.13
N GLU A 219 -7.41 5.62 11.62
CA GLU A 219 -6.74 4.44 12.20
C GLU A 219 -5.47 4.79 12.99
N TRP A 220 -5.06 6.06 12.99
CA TRP A 220 -3.81 6.48 13.64
C TRP A 220 -3.80 6.32 15.16
N HIS A 221 -4.98 6.24 15.80
CA HIS A 221 -5.08 5.89 17.23
C HIS A 221 -4.46 4.52 17.54
N THR A 222 -4.45 3.58 16.58
CA THR A 222 -3.81 2.26 16.74
C THR A 222 -2.32 2.38 17.07
N LEU A 223 -1.61 3.39 16.53
CA LEU A 223 -0.22 3.65 16.87
C LEU A 223 -0.06 4.14 18.32
N ILE A 224 -1.03 4.90 18.81
CA ILE A 224 -1.02 5.46 20.15
C ILE A 224 -1.29 4.36 21.17
N ASP A 225 -2.31 3.53 20.93
CA ASP A 225 -2.75 2.45 21.81
C ASP A 225 -1.73 1.29 21.88
N ALA A 226 -1.03 1.01 20.78
CA ALA A 226 -0.09 -0.12 20.70
C ALA A 226 1.16 0.02 21.60
N LYS A 227 1.45 1.18 22.15
CA LYS A 227 2.60 1.40 23.04
C LYS A 227 2.27 1.17 24.51
N GLU A 228 1.02 1.00 24.84
CA GLU A 228 0.57 0.68 26.21
C GLU A 228 0.52 -0.83 26.49
N LEU A 229 0.84 -1.66 25.48
CA LEU A 229 0.96 -3.12 25.56
C LEU A 229 2.43 -3.55 25.60
#